data_47a04da4de9a88c99883d7c9dce531be
#
_entry.id   47a04da4de9a88c99883d7c9dce531be
#
_cell.length_a   1.000
_cell.length_b   1.000
_cell.length_c   1.000
_cell.angle_alpha   90.00
_cell.angle_beta   90.00
_cell.angle_gamma   90.00
#
_symmetry.space_group_name_H-M   'P 1'
#
loop_
_entity.id
_entity.type
_entity.pdbx_description
1 polymer ?
#
loop_
_entity_poly.entity_id
_entity_poly.type
_entity_poly.pdbx_seq_one_letter_code
_entity_poly.pdbx_strand_id
1 'polypeptide(L)'
;MVTFGLILETTRGAMKLGFFTMPIHPLGKDWRTSLREDREAFILADRLGFVEGYVGEHATDRAENITSCAVFIASLIDATKSIKLGTGTINMPNSHPVATASQIAMLDHMLDGRFIFGISPGGLLSDAEAFGNLDADRNAMFLEAINTVLKIWVGEPPYDITGKYWSVKIERQAMPEIGQGFLPRPLQKPHPPIVVTAVAPFSKGVTEAAARGWDPISANFLMPEWVKSHWPKYAEGCERIGRKADPANWRVAKSIFVADDDKTAKAYAIGADSPYRYYYSQLYTKLKKGRLELFKTRRDQPDSEVTLDSICDQLIIYGSPDKVADEILKFRDKVGDFGTLLYAGKDWSDPELGKRSMTLLAEKVMPKVNAAIKA
;
A
#
# COMPACT_ATOMS: atom_id res chain seq x y z
N MET A 1 -1.22 -7.38 52.43
CA MET A 1 -0.88 -6.42 51.38
C MET A 1 -1.12 -7.10 50.04
N VAL A 2 -2.24 -6.79 49.41
CA VAL A 2 -2.60 -7.35 48.10
C VAL A 2 -2.34 -6.26 47.08
N THR A 3 -1.32 -6.49 46.25
CA THR A 3 -0.94 -5.56 45.17
C THR A 3 -1.90 -5.76 44.00
N PHE A 4 -2.84 -4.84 43.83
CA PHE A 4 -3.65 -4.76 42.62
C PHE A 4 -2.77 -4.31 41.44
N GLY A 5 -2.48 -5.22 40.54
CA GLY A 5 -1.95 -4.90 39.21
C GLY A 5 -3.03 -4.18 38.40
N LEU A 6 -2.86 -2.90 38.16
CA LEU A 6 -3.65 -2.18 37.17
C LEU A 6 -3.31 -2.76 35.80
N ILE A 7 -4.21 -3.58 35.26
CA ILE A 7 -4.25 -3.86 33.83
C ILE A 7 -4.73 -2.57 33.17
N LEU A 8 -3.81 -1.83 32.57
CA LEU A 8 -4.14 -0.74 31.65
C LEU A 8 -4.88 -1.37 30.46
N GLU A 9 -6.21 -1.34 30.49
CA GLU A 9 -7.04 -1.52 29.32
C GLU A 9 -6.70 -0.42 28.32
N THR A 10 -5.86 -0.73 27.34
CA THR A 10 -5.71 0.10 26.16
C THR A 10 -7.05 0.07 25.42
N THR A 11 -7.82 1.14 25.52
CA THR A 11 -9.03 1.32 24.70
C THR A 11 -8.66 1.11 23.24
N ARG A 12 -9.08 -0.01 22.67
CA ARG A 12 -8.85 -0.35 21.27
C ARG A 12 -9.45 0.76 20.40
N GLY A 13 -8.62 1.49 19.66
CA GLY A 13 -9.06 2.56 18.77
C GLY A 13 -9.93 2.00 17.64
N ALA A 14 -10.91 2.77 17.16
CA ALA A 14 -11.73 2.41 16.01
C ALA A 14 -10.84 2.16 14.78
N MET A 15 -11.11 1.07 14.05
CA MET A 15 -10.45 0.73 12.78
C MET A 15 -10.90 1.69 11.69
N LYS A 16 -9.95 2.30 10.99
CA LYS A 16 -10.19 3.15 9.83
C LYS A 16 -10.30 2.31 8.56
N LEU A 17 -11.03 2.82 7.57
CA LEU A 17 -11.12 2.23 6.25
C LEU A 17 -10.28 3.05 5.26
N GLY A 18 -9.41 2.40 4.53
CA GLY A 18 -8.63 2.98 3.46
C GLY A 18 -8.75 2.17 2.17
N PHE A 19 -8.16 2.66 1.10
CA PHE A 19 -8.19 2.07 -0.23
C PHE A 19 -6.77 1.77 -0.71
N PHE A 20 -6.61 0.68 -1.43
CA PHE A 20 -5.38 0.35 -2.13
C PHE A 20 -5.71 -0.12 -3.52
N THR A 21 -5.13 0.48 -4.55
CA THR A 21 -5.30 0.00 -5.92
C THR A 21 -3.97 -0.38 -6.55
N MET A 22 -3.93 -1.59 -7.00
CA MET A 22 -3.02 -2.18 -7.97
C MET A 22 -3.82 -3.34 -8.59
N PRO A 23 -4.92 -3.02 -9.30
CA PRO A 23 -5.82 -4.01 -9.85
C PRO A 23 -5.13 -4.67 -11.04
N ILE A 24 -5.39 -5.96 -11.21
CA ILE A 24 -4.99 -6.69 -12.40
C ILE A 24 -6.21 -6.80 -13.31
N HIS A 25 -6.17 -6.04 -14.41
CA HIS A 25 -7.25 -6.02 -15.39
C HIS A 25 -7.07 -7.13 -16.43
N PRO A 26 -8.17 -7.66 -17.02
CA PRO A 26 -8.07 -8.57 -18.15
C PRO A 26 -7.28 -7.94 -19.31
N LEU A 27 -6.38 -8.72 -19.95
CA LEU A 27 -5.50 -8.21 -21.01
C LEU A 27 -6.24 -7.63 -22.22
N GLY A 28 -7.49 -8.03 -22.44
CA GLY A 28 -8.35 -7.51 -23.51
C GLY A 28 -9.15 -6.27 -23.14
N LYS A 29 -9.11 -5.83 -21.87
CA LYS A 29 -9.84 -4.64 -21.43
C LYS A 29 -9.19 -3.37 -21.98
N ASP A 30 -10.01 -2.45 -22.48
CA ASP A 30 -9.50 -1.17 -22.99
C ASP A 30 -8.83 -0.37 -21.86
N TRP A 31 -7.63 0.13 -22.13
CA TRP A 31 -6.81 0.82 -21.14
C TRP A 31 -7.46 2.10 -20.60
N ARG A 32 -8.12 2.86 -21.45
CA ARG A 32 -8.84 4.07 -21.02
C ARG A 32 -10.00 3.74 -20.09
N THR A 33 -10.68 2.64 -20.37
CA THR A 33 -11.79 2.17 -19.53
C THR A 33 -11.30 1.76 -18.16
N SER A 34 -10.23 0.96 -18.08
CA SER A 34 -9.66 0.54 -16.78
C SER A 34 -9.12 1.72 -15.97
N LEU A 35 -8.41 2.68 -16.60
CA LEU A 35 -7.96 3.90 -15.89
C LEU A 35 -9.11 4.77 -15.37
N ARG A 36 -10.24 4.83 -16.10
CA ARG A 36 -11.43 5.56 -15.64
C ARG A 36 -12.11 4.86 -14.47
N GLU A 37 -12.19 3.53 -14.51
CA GLU A 37 -12.72 2.75 -13.38
C GLU A 37 -11.88 2.92 -12.13
N ASP A 38 -10.56 2.81 -12.24
CA ASP A 38 -9.65 3.00 -11.11
C ASP A 38 -9.81 4.40 -10.52
N ARG A 39 -9.93 5.41 -11.38
CA ARG A 39 -10.17 6.78 -10.94
C ARG A 39 -11.54 6.93 -10.27
N GLU A 40 -12.58 6.31 -10.81
CA GLU A 40 -13.93 6.32 -10.22
C GLU A 40 -13.94 5.64 -8.84
N ALA A 41 -13.19 4.56 -8.67
CA ALA A 41 -13.06 3.86 -7.39
C ALA A 41 -12.46 4.78 -6.30
N PHE A 42 -11.45 5.60 -6.62
CA PHE A 42 -10.90 6.57 -5.68
C PHE A 42 -11.90 7.69 -5.33
N ILE A 43 -12.61 8.20 -6.33
CA ILE A 43 -13.65 9.23 -6.10
C ILE A 43 -14.77 8.67 -5.22
N LEU A 44 -15.17 7.44 -5.45
CA LEU A 44 -16.16 6.75 -4.61
C LEU A 44 -15.61 6.53 -3.19
N ALA A 45 -14.37 6.11 -3.04
CA ALA A 45 -13.74 5.94 -1.74
C ALA A 45 -13.73 7.24 -0.92
N ASP A 46 -13.40 8.39 -1.54
CA ASP A 46 -13.46 9.71 -0.89
C ASP A 46 -14.88 10.04 -0.42
N ARG A 47 -15.89 9.82 -1.28
CA ARG A 47 -17.30 10.05 -0.95
C ARG A 47 -17.81 9.17 0.18
N LEU A 48 -17.33 7.95 0.27
CA LEU A 48 -17.67 6.96 1.31
C LEU A 48 -16.88 7.16 2.62
N GLY A 49 -16.01 8.16 2.71
CA GLY A 49 -15.26 8.49 3.91
C GLY A 49 -14.05 7.59 4.18
N PHE A 50 -13.49 6.97 3.14
CA PHE A 50 -12.19 6.30 3.27
C PHE A 50 -11.13 7.36 3.63
N VAL A 51 -10.30 7.07 4.63
CA VAL A 51 -9.40 8.09 5.17
C VAL A 51 -8.12 8.29 4.35
N GLU A 52 -7.68 7.25 3.66
CA GLU A 52 -6.48 7.25 2.84
C GLU A 52 -6.59 6.25 1.69
N GLY A 53 -5.90 6.51 0.59
CA GLY A 53 -5.87 5.64 -0.58
C GLY A 53 -4.49 5.61 -1.24
N TYR A 54 -4.05 4.42 -1.65
CA TYR A 54 -2.72 4.17 -2.19
C TYR A 54 -2.79 3.66 -3.62
N VAL A 55 -1.90 4.19 -4.46
CA VAL A 55 -1.77 3.84 -5.87
C VAL A 55 -0.45 3.14 -6.12
N GLY A 56 -0.48 1.91 -6.61
CA GLY A 56 0.70 1.19 -7.08
C GLY A 56 1.06 1.57 -8.52
N GLU A 57 2.28 1.18 -8.96
CA GLU A 57 2.74 1.41 -10.33
C GLU A 57 3.55 0.24 -10.86
N HIS A 58 3.37 -0.07 -12.15
CA HIS A 58 4.22 -0.96 -12.93
C HIS A 58 4.35 -0.44 -14.37
N ALA A 59 5.58 -0.24 -14.83
CA ALA A 59 5.83 0.29 -16.17
C ALA A 59 5.65 -0.75 -17.27
N THR A 60 5.86 -2.04 -16.96
CA THR A 60 5.95 -3.11 -17.95
C THR A 60 4.85 -4.17 -17.83
N ASP A 61 3.84 -3.97 -16.97
CA ASP A 61 2.73 -4.91 -16.82
C ASP A 61 1.46 -4.38 -17.51
N ARG A 62 1.08 -5.01 -18.60
CA ARG A 62 -0.12 -4.61 -19.34
C ARG A 62 -1.42 -4.79 -18.55
N ALA A 63 -1.44 -5.70 -17.59
CA ALA A 63 -2.61 -5.96 -16.76
C ALA A 63 -2.70 -4.98 -15.56
N GLU A 64 -1.56 -4.43 -15.12
CA GLU A 64 -1.48 -3.40 -14.08
C GLU A 64 -1.21 -2.05 -14.74
N ASN A 65 -2.26 -1.41 -15.21
CA ASN A 65 -2.26 -0.33 -16.19
C ASN A 65 -1.76 1.05 -15.67
N ILE A 66 -1.53 1.21 -14.37
CA ILE A 66 -1.00 2.46 -13.81
C ILE A 66 0.52 2.42 -13.87
N THR A 67 1.08 3.11 -14.86
CA THR A 67 2.54 3.14 -15.09
C THR A 67 3.27 4.18 -14.26
N SER A 68 2.54 5.15 -13.69
CA SER A 68 3.06 6.16 -12.76
C SER A 68 1.99 6.52 -11.75
N CYS A 69 2.24 6.18 -10.49
CA CYS A 69 1.33 6.53 -9.40
C CYS A 69 1.24 8.05 -9.20
N ALA A 70 2.32 8.79 -9.40
CA ALA A 70 2.33 10.25 -9.29
C ALA A 70 1.41 10.91 -10.34
N VAL A 71 1.48 10.47 -11.59
CA VAL A 71 0.60 10.96 -12.67
C VAL A 71 -0.87 10.62 -12.41
N PHE A 72 -1.13 9.40 -11.95
CA PHE A 72 -2.48 8.98 -11.61
C PHE A 72 -3.06 9.78 -10.43
N ILE A 73 -2.29 9.97 -9.35
CA ILE A 73 -2.68 10.78 -8.20
C ILE A 73 -2.98 12.23 -8.63
N ALA A 74 -2.20 12.81 -9.53
CA ALA A 74 -2.45 14.15 -10.04
C ALA A 74 -3.85 14.27 -10.69
N SER A 75 -4.34 13.21 -11.34
CA SER A 75 -5.70 13.18 -11.91
C SER A 75 -6.82 13.18 -10.87
N LEU A 76 -6.51 12.91 -9.61
CA LEU A 76 -7.48 12.81 -8.50
C LEU A 76 -7.58 14.09 -7.66
N ILE A 77 -6.68 15.05 -7.82
CA ILE A 77 -6.56 16.23 -6.94
C ILE A 77 -7.88 17.00 -6.83
N ASP A 78 -8.43 17.39 -7.96
CA ASP A 78 -9.69 18.15 -8.00
C ASP A 78 -10.95 17.29 -7.81
N ALA A 79 -10.80 15.96 -7.99
CA ALA A 79 -11.91 15.02 -7.90
C ALA A 79 -12.14 14.47 -6.49
N THR A 80 -11.20 14.68 -5.57
CA THR A 80 -11.25 14.21 -4.18
C THR A 80 -11.06 15.38 -3.22
N LYS A 81 -11.65 15.28 -2.02
CA LYS A 81 -11.64 16.38 -1.04
C LYS A 81 -10.98 16.05 0.29
N SER A 82 -11.21 14.86 0.82
CA SER A 82 -10.84 14.50 2.20
C SER A 82 -9.87 13.34 2.29
N ILE A 83 -9.94 12.38 1.36
CA ILE A 83 -9.05 11.23 1.35
C ILE A 83 -7.60 11.67 1.18
N LYS A 84 -6.70 11.14 2.01
CA LYS A 84 -5.27 11.28 1.78
C LYS A 84 -4.86 10.36 0.65
N LEU A 85 -4.09 10.88 -0.30
CA LEU A 85 -3.62 10.11 -1.46
C LEU A 85 -2.14 9.77 -1.31
N GLY A 86 -1.82 8.51 -1.44
CA GLY A 86 -0.46 8.01 -1.28
C GLY A 86 0.02 7.19 -2.46
N THR A 87 1.32 7.21 -2.68
CA THR A 87 1.95 6.22 -3.57
C THR A 87 2.00 4.86 -2.87
N GLY A 88 1.71 3.80 -3.59
CA GLY A 88 1.60 2.48 -3.01
C GLY A 88 2.25 1.35 -3.83
N THR A 89 3.50 1.55 -4.33
CA THR A 89 4.55 2.52 -3.96
C THR A 89 5.20 3.13 -5.20
N ILE A 90 5.98 4.22 -5.04
CA ILE A 90 7.01 4.59 -6.02
C ILE A 90 8.16 3.59 -5.90
N ASN A 91 8.56 3.04 -7.03
CA ASN A 91 9.72 2.15 -7.15
C ASN A 91 11.00 3.01 -7.28
N MET A 92 11.57 3.38 -6.13
CA MET A 92 12.66 4.38 -6.05
C MET A 92 13.85 4.14 -7.00
N PRO A 93 14.31 2.89 -7.26
CA PRO A 93 15.40 2.63 -8.20
C PRO A 93 15.08 2.95 -9.66
N ASN A 94 13.80 3.12 -10.00
CA ASN A 94 13.37 3.34 -11.39
C ASN A 94 13.37 4.83 -11.81
N SER A 95 13.74 5.74 -10.91
CA SER A 95 13.75 7.18 -11.18
C SER A 95 14.93 7.88 -10.54
N HIS A 96 15.43 8.94 -11.20
CA HIS A 96 16.46 9.78 -10.60
C HIS A 96 15.91 10.52 -9.36
N PRO A 97 16.63 10.55 -8.21
CA PRO A 97 16.13 11.17 -6.98
C PRO A 97 15.66 12.62 -7.11
N VAL A 98 16.28 13.41 -8.00
CA VAL A 98 15.83 14.79 -8.27
C VAL A 98 14.43 14.82 -8.87
N ALA A 99 14.14 13.94 -9.83
CA ALA A 99 12.80 13.84 -10.43
C ALA A 99 11.77 13.45 -9.37
N THR A 100 12.08 12.43 -8.59
CA THR A 100 11.19 11.98 -7.48
C THR A 100 10.98 13.11 -6.46
N ALA A 101 12.05 13.74 -5.96
CA ALA A 101 11.95 14.81 -4.97
C ALA A 101 11.07 15.96 -5.46
N SER A 102 11.26 16.38 -6.72
CA SER A 102 10.52 17.51 -7.31
C SER A 102 9.05 17.18 -7.56
N GLN A 103 8.76 15.99 -8.09
CA GLN A 103 7.37 15.54 -8.34
C GLN A 103 6.58 15.40 -7.03
N ILE A 104 7.18 14.79 -6.01
CA ILE A 104 6.53 14.56 -4.72
C ILE A 104 6.32 15.88 -3.98
N ALA A 105 7.29 16.80 -3.99
CA ALA A 105 7.11 18.11 -3.42
C ALA A 105 5.94 18.86 -4.10
N MET A 106 5.87 18.83 -5.43
CA MET A 106 4.77 19.45 -6.18
C MET A 106 3.41 18.82 -5.85
N LEU A 107 3.32 17.49 -5.81
CA LEU A 107 2.07 16.79 -5.44
C LEU A 107 1.62 17.14 -4.02
N ASP A 108 2.53 17.24 -3.08
CA ASP A 108 2.22 17.59 -1.69
C ASP A 108 1.61 18.99 -1.58
N HIS A 109 2.13 19.97 -2.33
CA HIS A 109 1.53 21.30 -2.45
C HIS A 109 0.16 21.26 -3.14
N MET A 110 0.03 20.53 -4.26
CA MET A 110 -1.23 20.44 -5.01
C MET A 110 -2.33 19.73 -4.21
N LEU A 111 -1.98 18.80 -3.32
CA LEU A 111 -2.89 18.09 -2.43
C LEU A 111 -3.13 18.81 -1.10
N ASP A 112 -2.56 19.98 -0.91
CA ASP A 112 -2.68 20.77 0.32
C ASP A 112 -2.35 19.94 1.59
N GLY A 113 -1.24 19.19 1.52
CA GLY A 113 -0.75 18.34 2.60
C GLY A 113 -1.52 17.03 2.81
N ARG A 114 -2.42 16.63 1.91
CA ARG A 114 -3.09 15.31 1.93
C ARG A 114 -2.25 14.20 1.29
N PHE A 115 -0.98 14.42 1.01
CA PHE A 115 -0.12 13.43 0.37
C PHE A 115 0.55 12.50 1.38
N ILE A 116 0.72 11.22 1.01
CA ILE A 116 1.50 10.21 1.74
C ILE A 116 2.53 9.61 0.77
N PHE A 117 3.78 9.57 1.18
CA PHE A 117 4.88 9.08 0.35
C PHE A 117 5.17 7.60 0.61
N GLY A 118 4.59 6.72 -0.18
CA GLY A 118 4.87 5.29 -0.14
C GLY A 118 6.00 4.90 -1.07
N ILE A 119 6.99 4.17 -0.55
CA ILE A 119 8.25 3.87 -1.24
C ILE A 119 8.62 2.39 -1.16
N SER A 120 9.30 1.89 -2.19
CA SER A 120 9.85 0.52 -2.22
C SER A 120 11.06 0.38 -3.13
N PRO A 121 11.81 -0.73 -3.01
CA PRO A 121 12.87 -1.06 -3.96
C PRO A 121 12.35 -1.59 -5.31
N GLY A 122 11.03 -1.77 -5.46
CA GLY A 122 10.42 -2.40 -6.62
C GLY A 122 10.42 -3.94 -6.57
N GLY A 123 9.32 -4.55 -6.98
CA GLY A 123 9.12 -6.01 -6.94
C GLY A 123 9.06 -6.70 -8.30
N LEU A 124 8.71 -5.97 -9.37
CA LEU A 124 8.54 -6.52 -10.70
C LEU A 124 9.88 -6.56 -11.45
N LEU A 125 10.33 -7.77 -11.82
CA LEU A 125 11.65 -7.95 -12.45
C LEU A 125 11.72 -7.36 -13.87
N SER A 126 10.62 -7.39 -14.62
CA SER A 126 10.58 -6.76 -15.95
C SER A 126 10.70 -5.24 -15.89
N ASP A 127 10.19 -4.59 -14.83
CA ASP A 127 10.47 -3.17 -14.60
C ASP A 127 11.96 -2.96 -14.33
N ALA A 128 12.55 -3.78 -13.44
CA ALA A 128 13.97 -3.70 -13.14
C ALA A 128 14.85 -3.88 -14.40
N GLU A 129 14.47 -4.80 -15.29
CA GLU A 129 15.15 -5.03 -16.57
C GLU A 129 15.00 -3.80 -17.49
N ALA A 130 13.79 -3.28 -17.66
CA ALA A 130 13.51 -2.13 -18.51
C ALA A 130 14.25 -0.85 -18.05
N PHE A 131 14.42 -0.66 -16.73
CA PHE A 131 15.15 0.45 -16.15
C PHE A 131 16.66 0.18 -15.97
N GLY A 132 17.18 -0.97 -16.43
CA GLY A 132 18.60 -1.31 -16.40
C GLY A 132 19.16 -1.60 -15.01
N ASN A 133 18.30 -1.98 -14.06
CA ASN A 133 18.72 -2.25 -12.67
C ASN A 133 18.44 -3.69 -12.20
N LEU A 134 18.19 -4.62 -13.15
CA LEU A 134 17.88 -6.02 -12.84
C LEU A 134 18.99 -6.70 -12.01
N ASP A 135 20.24 -6.50 -12.40
CA ASP A 135 21.42 -7.11 -11.77
C ASP A 135 22.05 -6.22 -10.67
N ALA A 136 21.45 -5.05 -10.40
CA ALA A 136 21.92 -4.14 -9.38
C ALA A 136 21.37 -4.52 -7.98
N ASP A 137 22.08 -4.08 -6.93
CA ASP A 137 21.55 -4.11 -5.57
C ASP A 137 20.44 -3.06 -5.41
N ARG A 138 19.21 -3.44 -5.77
CA ARG A 138 18.04 -2.54 -5.72
C ARG A 138 17.68 -2.09 -4.31
N ASN A 139 18.06 -2.84 -3.27
CA ASN A 139 17.88 -2.38 -1.90
C ASN A 139 18.86 -1.26 -1.56
N ALA A 140 20.12 -1.38 -1.97
CA ALA A 140 21.10 -0.30 -1.81
C ALA A 140 20.72 0.92 -2.65
N MET A 141 20.26 0.74 -3.89
CA MET A 141 19.71 1.81 -4.72
C MET A 141 18.54 2.51 -4.04
N PHE A 142 17.58 1.75 -3.53
CA PHE A 142 16.42 2.27 -2.80
C PHE A 142 16.85 3.17 -1.62
N LEU A 143 17.77 2.68 -0.79
CA LEU A 143 18.25 3.44 0.38
C LEU A 143 19.00 4.71 -0.04
N GLU A 144 19.85 4.63 -1.08
CA GLU A 144 20.53 5.82 -1.60
C GLU A 144 19.55 6.83 -2.17
N ALA A 145 18.55 6.38 -2.96
CA ALA A 145 17.56 7.25 -3.57
C ALA A 145 16.75 8.01 -2.50
N ILE A 146 16.20 7.32 -1.50
CA ILE A 146 15.41 8.00 -0.46
C ILE A 146 16.28 8.93 0.40
N ASN A 147 17.51 8.53 0.75
CA ASN A 147 18.41 9.39 1.49
C ASN A 147 18.75 10.66 0.68
N THR A 148 18.93 10.54 -0.64
CA THR A 148 19.17 11.67 -1.53
C THR A 148 17.95 12.60 -1.61
N VAL A 149 16.74 12.04 -1.74
CA VAL A 149 15.50 12.82 -1.72
C VAL A 149 15.36 13.61 -0.42
N LEU A 150 15.59 12.97 0.74
CA LEU A 150 15.51 13.64 2.04
C LEU A 150 16.57 14.74 2.19
N LYS A 151 17.80 14.53 1.68
CA LYS A 151 18.84 15.57 1.64
C LYS A 151 18.45 16.74 0.75
N ILE A 152 17.85 16.50 -0.41
CA ILE A 152 17.33 17.54 -1.31
C ILE A 152 16.31 18.42 -0.56
N TRP A 153 15.37 17.82 0.16
CA TRP A 153 14.28 18.56 0.81
C TRP A 153 14.71 19.42 1.99
N VAL A 154 15.86 19.14 2.60
CA VAL A 154 16.43 19.98 3.66
C VAL A 154 17.60 20.85 3.20
N GLY A 155 18.16 20.60 2.02
CA GLY A 155 19.31 21.28 1.47
C GLY A 155 18.99 22.65 0.86
N GLU A 156 20.03 23.40 0.61
CA GLU A 156 20.05 24.67 -0.13
C GLU A 156 21.15 24.60 -1.21
N PRO A 157 21.01 25.36 -2.31
CA PRO A 157 22.10 25.45 -3.27
C PRO A 157 23.36 26.11 -2.65
N PRO A 158 24.57 25.74 -3.09
CA PRO A 158 24.84 24.72 -4.12
C PRO A 158 24.59 23.31 -3.62
N TYR A 159 24.04 22.45 -4.49
CA TYR A 159 23.88 21.03 -4.16
C TYR A 159 25.11 20.27 -4.68
N ASP A 160 25.68 19.44 -3.79
CA ASP A 160 26.73 18.47 -4.11
C ASP A 160 26.49 17.20 -3.29
N ILE A 161 25.65 16.33 -3.83
CA ILE A 161 25.30 15.06 -3.21
C ILE A 161 25.79 13.95 -4.15
N THR A 162 26.88 13.29 -3.78
CA THR A 162 27.47 12.20 -4.56
C THR A 162 27.17 10.87 -3.87
N GLY A 163 26.58 9.95 -4.62
CA GLY A 163 26.31 8.56 -4.23
C GLY A 163 26.99 7.57 -5.15
N LYS A 164 26.74 6.28 -4.91
CA LYS A 164 27.21 5.20 -5.77
C LYS A 164 26.42 5.12 -7.07
N TYR A 165 25.13 5.38 -7.01
CA TYR A 165 24.18 5.21 -8.12
C TYR A 165 23.75 6.54 -8.73
N TRP A 166 23.64 7.60 -7.93
CA TRP A 166 23.21 8.93 -8.39
C TRP A 166 24.08 10.05 -7.84
N SER A 167 24.16 11.11 -8.62
CA SER A 167 24.79 12.37 -8.20
C SER A 167 23.83 13.53 -8.47
N VAL A 168 23.73 14.45 -7.50
CA VAL A 168 22.97 15.68 -7.62
C VAL A 168 23.92 16.85 -7.44
N LYS A 169 24.18 17.57 -8.52
CA LYS A 169 25.14 18.69 -8.50
C LYS A 169 24.55 19.92 -9.19
N ILE A 170 24.43 21.02 -8.46
CA ILE A 170 24.00 22.31 -8.98
C ILE A 170 24.96 23.36 -8.41
N GLU A 171 26.00 23.72 -9.18
CA GLU A 171 27.01 24.67 -8.79
C GLU A 171 27.16 25.81 -9.83
N ARG A 172 27.28 25.43 -11.12
CA ARG A 172 27.65 26.34 -12.18
C ARG A 172 26.47 27.12 -12.76
N GLN A 173 25.26 26.63 -12.62
CA GLN A 173 24.07 27.18 -13.25
C GLN A 173 23.06 27.67 -12.22
N ALA A 174 23.46 27.86 -10.97
CA ALA A 174 22.63 28.50 -9.96
C ALA A 174 22.64 30.03 -10.17
N MET A 175 21.45 30.61 -10.17
CA MET A 175 21.21 32.06 -10.18
C MET A 175 20.23 32.38 -9.06
N PRO A 176 20.70 32.49 -7.79
CA PRO A 176 19.85 32.63 -6.63
C PRO A 176 18.95 33.87 -6.67
N GLU A 177 19.42 34.93 -7.30
CA GLU A 177 18.72 36.23 -7.44
C GLU A 177 17.41 36.12 -8.22
N ILE A 178 17.25 35.07 -9.04
CA ILE A 178 15.99 34.77 -9.77
C ILE A 178 15.39 33.43 -9.38
N GLY A 179 15.92 32.78 -8.33
CA GLY A 179 15.42 31.50 -7.82
C GLY A 179 15.82 30.27 -8.65
N GLN A 180 16.75 30.42 -9.63
CA GLN A 180 17.23 29.30 -10.41
C GLN A 180 18.28 28.48 -9.64
N GLY A 181 18.18 27.14 -9.74
CA GLY A 181 19.07 26.21 -9.02
C GLY A 181 18.50 25.71 -7.69
N PHE A 182 17.32 26.14 -7.29
CA PHE A 182 16.63 25.63 -6.11
C PHE A 182 15.76 24.41 -6.47
N LEU A 183 15.85 23.38 -5.65
CA LEU A 183 14.95 22.22 -5.74
C LEU A 183 13.76 22.42 -4.79
N PRO A 184 12.53 22.08 -5.24
CA PRO A 184 11.33 22.33 -4.45
C PRO A 184 11.30 21.47 -3.19
N ARG A 185 10.75 22.04 -2.12
CA ARG A 185 10.50 21.34 -0.84
C ARG A 185 9.03 21.04 -0.69
N PRO A 186 8.66 19.94 -0.04
CA PRO A 186 7.25 19.65 0.23
C PRO A 186 6.62 20.67 1.20
N LEU A 187 5.29 20.75 1.15
CA LEU A 187 4.48 21.56 2.07
C LEU A 187 4.56 21.03 3.50
N GLN A 188 4.40 19.70 3.65
CA GLN A 188 4.47 19.01 4.94
C GLN A 188 5.91 18.99 5.49
N LYS A 189 6.08 19.22 6.79
CA LYS A 189 7.40 19.30 7.45
C LYS A 189 7.59 18.14 8.43
N PRO A 190 8.77 17.54 8.48
CA PRO A 190 9.95 17.78 7.64
C PRO A 190 9.78 17.26 6.20
N HIS A 191 8.80 16.40 5.97
CA HIS A 191 8.42 15.79 4.69
C HIS A 191 7.02 15.15 4.84
N PRO A 192 6.34 14.77 3.75
CA PRO A 192 5.11 13.96 3.83
C PRO A 192 5.32 12.69 4.64
N PRO A 193 4.30 12.16 5.34
CA PRO A 193 4.42 10.87 6.00
C PRO A 193 4.93 9.81 5.04
N ILE A 194 5.93 9.02 5.47
CA ILE A 194 6.52 7.96 4.64
C ILE A 194 5.97 6.61 5.09
N VAL A 195 5.55 5.80 4.12
CA VAL A 195 5.13 4.41 4.33
C VAL A 195 5.91 3.45 3.44
N VAL A 196 6.09 2.22 3.91
CA VAL A 196 6.78 1.16 3.17
C VAL A 196 5.91 -0.08 3.07
N THR A 197 5.99 -0.81 1.95
CA THR A 197 5.30 -2.09 1.82
C THR A 197 6.04 -3.20 2.56
N ALA A 198 5.28 -3.98 3.32
CA ALA A 198 5.73 -5.20 3.98
C ALA A 198 5.21 -6.41 3.19
N VAL A 199 6.11 -7.09 2.48
CA VAL A 199 5.80 -8.23 1.61
C VAL A 199 6.44 -9.53 2.10
N ALA A 200 7.62 -9.46 2.72
CA ALA A 200 8.32 -10.65 3.20
C ALA A 200 7.89 -11.01 4.63
N PRO A 201 7.69 -12.30 4.94
CA PRO A 201 7.54 -12.76 6.32
C PRO A 201 8.74 -12.33 7.19
N PHE A 202 8.48 -11.90 8.42
CA PHE A 202 9.52 -11.44 9.37
C PHE A 202 10.45 -10.36 8.79
N SER A 203 9.89 -9.44 8.04
CA SER A 203 10.60 -8.46 7.22
C SER A 203 11.57 -7.58 8.03
N LYS A 204 12.88 -7.72 7.78
CA LYS A 204 13.89 -6.78 8.28
C LYS A 204 13.68 -5.36 7.74
N GLY A 205 13.14 -5.24 6.52
CA GLY A 205 12.80 -3.94 5.93
C GLY A 205 11.77 -3.16 6.75
N VAL A 206 10.83 -3.84 7.41
CA VAL A 206 9.89 -3.20 8.33
C VAL A 206 10.61 -2.66 9.57
N THR A 207 11.55 -3.41 10.15
CA THR A 207 12.35 -2.94 11.28
C THR A 207 13.18 -1.71 10.91
N GLU A 208 13.85 -1.73 9.76
CA GLU A 208 14.68 -0.60 9.32
C GLU A 208 13.85 0.64 8.96
N ALA A 209 12.67 0.45 8.39
CA ALA A 209 11.73 1.54 8.11
C ALA A 209 11.21 2.17 9.42
N ALA A 210 10.77 1.35 10.37
CA ALA A 210 10.29 1.81 11.67
C ALA A 210 11.38 2.53 12.47
N ALA A 211 12.65 2.08 12.38
CA ALA A 211 13.80 2.76 12.96
C ALA A 211 14.12 4.13 12.31
N ARG A 212 13.49 4.44 11.18
CA ARG A 212 13.52 5.76 10.52
C ARG A 212 12.26 6.60 10.80
N GLY A 213 11.33 6.09 11.63
CA GLY A 213 10.06 6.73 11.92
C GLY A 213 8.97 6.50 10.87
N TRP A 214 9.18 5.56 9.93
CA TRP A 214 8.23 5.24 8.86
C TRP A 214 7.30 4.09 9.26
N ASP A 215 6.10 4.06 8.66
CA ASP A 215 5.07 3.10 9.02
C ASP A 215 4.86 2.04 7.93
N PRO A 216 4.47 0.79 8.30
CA PRO A 216 4.31 -0.29 7.34
C PRO A 216 2.89 -0.36 6.74
N ILE A 217 2.82 -0.87 5.50
CA ILE A 217 1.62 -1.39 4.86
C ILE A 217 1.84 -2.88 4.58
N SER A 218 1.08 -3.76 5.21
CA SER A 218 1.10 -5.19 4.92
C SER A 218 0.28 -5.48 3.67
N ALA A 219 0.89 -6.19 2.70
CA ALA A 219 0.27 -6.46 1.40
C ALA A 219 -0.93 -7.42 1.50
N ASN A 220 -1.91 -7.25 0.60
CA ASN A 220 -3.17 -7.99 0.59
C ASN A 220 -3.07 -9.47 0.18
N PHE A 221 -1.95 -9.87 -0.40
CA PHE A 221 -1.73 -11.24 -0.89
C PHE A 221 -0.92 -12.12 0.09
N LEU A 222 -0.71 -11.67 1.30
CA LEU A 222 -0.01 -12.43 2.33
C LEU A 222 -0.97 -13.23 3.21
N MET A 223 -0.57 -14.45 3.54
CA MET A 223 -1.28 -15.25 4.54
C MET A 223 -1.29 -14.53 5.89
N PRO A 224 -2.35 -14.69 6.70
CA PRO A 224 -2.48 -14.01 7.99
C PRO A 224 -1.27 -14.20 8.91
N GLU A 225 -0.65 -15.38 8.91
CA GLU A 225 0.55 -15.71 9.69
C GLU A 225 1.74 -14.80 9.32
N TRP A 226 1.87 -14.48 8.03
CA TRP A 226 2.94 -13.60 7.54
C TRP A 226 2.62 -12.14 7.85
N VAL A 227 1.37 -11.72 7.73
CA VAL A 227 0.94 -10.39 8.16
C VAL A 227 1.22 -10.19 9.66
N LYS A 228 0.84 -11.14 10.51
CA LYS A 228 1.13 -11.13 11.95
C LYS A 228 2.62 -10.93 12.25
N SER A 229 3.50 -11.50 11.44
CA SER A 229 4.95 -11.42 11.65
C SER A 229 5.53 -10.01 11.47
N HIS A 230 4.78 -9.08 10.88
CA HIS A 230 5.23 -7.69 10.68
C HIS A 230 5.16 -6.85 11.95
N TRP A 231 4.18 -7.09 12.82
CA TRP A 231 4.02 -6.31 14.05
C TRP A 231 5.26 -6.32 14.96
N PRO A 232 5.82 -7.50 15.35
CA PRO A 232 7.02 -7.52 16.18
C PRO A 232 8.22 -6.82 15.50
N LYS A 233 8.30 -6.85 14.17
CA LYS A 233 9.34 -6.16 13.40
C LYS A 233 9.15 -4.65 13.39
N TYR A 234 7.92 -4.19 13.32
CA TYR A 234 7.58 -2.78 13.47
C TYR A 234 7.89 -2.27 14.90
N ALA A 235 7.49 -3.03 15.91
CA ALA A 235 7.76 -2.70 17.31
C ALA A 235 9.28 -2.64 17.62
N GLU A 236 10.05 -3.62 17.13
CA GLU A 236 11.51 -3.64 17.23
C GLU A 236 12.15 -2.37 16.65
N GLY A 237 11.70 -1.94 15.47
CA GLY A 237 12.24 -0.73 14.83
C GLY A 237 11.85 0.55 15.58
N CYS A 238 10.63 0.64 16.07
CA CYS A 238 10.18 1.77 16.88
C CYS A 238 11.01 1.89 18.19
N GLU A 239 11.27 0.78 18.85
CA GLU A 239 12.06 0.72 20.08
C GLU A 239 13.47 1.30 19.88
N ARG A 240 14.12 1.02 18.74
CA ARG A 240 15.47 1.54 18.43
C ARG A 240 15.58 3.06 18.44
N ILE A 241 14.47 3.77 18.24
CA ILE A 241 14.40 5.23 18.23
C ILE A 241 13.63 5.79 19.42
N GLY A 242 13.33 4.97 20.43
CA GLY A 242 12.55 5.39 21.61
C GLY A 242 11.09 5.71 21.32
N ARG A 243 10.54 5.31 20.17
CA ARG A 243 9.13 5.48 19.80
C ARG A 243 8.33 4.27 20.29
N LYS A 244 7.19 4.51 20.95
CA LYS A 244 6.23 3.43 21.23
C LYS A 244 5.55 3.01 19.93
N ALA A 245 5.58 1.73 19.62
CA ALA A 245 4.81 1.19 18.51
C ALA A 245 3.30 1.36 18.78
N ASP A 246 2.59 1.91 17.79
CA ASP A 246 1.15 2.16 17.88
C ASP A 246 0.45 1.42 16.72
N PRO A 247 -0.49 0.50 17.01
CA PRO A 247 -1.28 -0.17 16.00
C PRO A 247 -2.02 0.80 15.05
N ALA A 248 -2.36 2.01 15.52
CA ALA A 248 -3.01 3.04 14.71
C ALA A 248 -2.21 3.43 13.45
N ASN A 249 -0.90 3.20 13.45
CA ASN A 249 0.01 3.48 12.34
C ASN A 249 0.27 2.27 11.43
N TRP A 250 -0.22 1.09 11.80
CA TRP A 250 -0.08 -0.11 10.97
C TRP A 250 -1.28 -0.25 10.04
N ARG A 251 -1.00 -0.37 8.75
CA ARG A 251 -1.98 -0.56 7.68
C ARG A 251 -1.92 -2.00 7.18
N VAL A 252 -3.10 -2.62 7.02
CA VAL A 252 -3.19 -3.99 6.50
C VAL A 252 -4.14 -4.01 5.32
N ALA A 253 -3.63 -4.36 4.14
CA ALA A 253 -4.44 -4.51 2.96
C ALA A 253 -5.10 -5.89 2.90
N LYS A 254 -6.36 -5.96 2.45
CA LYS A 254 -7.11 -7.21 2.33
C LYS A 254 -8.02 -7.19 1.10
N SER A 255 -8.12 -8.32 0.42
CA SER A 255 -9.10 -8.54 -0.64
C SER A 255 -10.45 -8.83 0.00
N ILE A 256 -11.43 -7.94 -0.21
CA ILE A 256 -12.76 -8.02 0.39
C ILE A 256 -13.80 -7.80 -0.68
N PHE A 257 -14.88 -8.59 -0.66
CA PHE A 257 -16.05 -8.37 -1.49
C PHE A 257 -17.32 -8.52 -0.68
N VAL A 258 -18.18 -7.50 -0.69
CA VAL A 258 -19.45 -7.48 0.03
C VAL A 258 -20.60 -7.43 -0.96
N ALA A 259 -21.58 -8.30 -0.83
CA ALA A 259 -22.83 -8.21 -1.58
C ALA A 259 -24.04 -8.26 -0.62
N ASP A 260 -25.22 -7.98 -1.14
CA ASP A 260 -26.45 -8.03 -0.33
C ASP A 260 -26.77 -9.45 0.16
N ASP A 261 -26.25 -10.48 -0.52
CA ASP A 261 -26.39 -11.89 -0.13
C ASP A 261 -25.11 -12.71 -0.39
N ASP A 262 -24.99 -13.83 0.35
CA ASP A 262 -23.80 -14.70 0.28
C ASP A 262 -23.64 -15.44 -1.05
N LYS A 263 -24.73 -15.72 -1.77
CA LYS A 263 -24.68 -16.41 -3.08
C LYS A 263 -24.06 -15.50 -4.14
N THR A 264 -24.51 -14.26 -4.24
CA THR A 264 -23.95 -13.23 -5.13
C THR A 264 -22.50 -12.96 -4.76
N ALA A 265 -22.20 -12.78 -3.46
CA ALA A 265 -20.83 -12.57 -3.00
C ALA A 265 -19.90 -13.70 -3.38
N LYS A 266 -20.32 -14.96 -3.19
CA LYS A 266 -19.53 -16.14 -3.56
C LYS A 266 -19.27 -16.21 -5.05
N ALA A 267 -20.30 -16.00 -5.88
CA ALA A 267 -20.17 -16.04 -7.33
C ALA A 267 -19.15 -15.00 -7.84
N TYR A 268 -19.23 -13.77 -7.35
CA TYR A 268 -18.34 -12.69 -7.76
C TYR A 268 -16.92 -12.84 -7.22
N ALA A 269 -16.74 -13.27 -5.98
CA ALA A 269 -15.44 -13.32 -5.32
C ALA A 269 -14.59 -14.55 -5.70
N ILE A 270 -15.21 -15.72 -5.89
CA ILE A 270 -14.48 -16.98 -6.13
C ILE A 270 -15.01 -17.82 -7.29
N GLY A 271 -16.03 -17.35 -8.02
CA GLY A 271 -16.53 -18.00 -9.23
C GLY A 271 -15.46 -18.11 -10.33
N ALA A 272 -15.71 -18.87 -11.38
CA ALA A 272 -14.75 -19.10 -12.46
C ALA A 272 -14.31 -17.79 -13.14
N ASP A 273 -15.23 -16.86 -13.36
CA ASP A 273 -14.99 -15.56 -14.01
C ASP A 273 -14.75 -14.42 -13.01
N SER A 274 -14.43 -14.76 -11.76
CA SER A 274 -14.21 -13.79 -10.68
C SER A 274 -12.98 -12.91 -10.95
N PRO A 275 -13.09 -11.56 -10.81
CA PRO A 275 -11.95 -10.67 -10.90
C PRO A 275 -10.95 -10.88 -9.76
N TYR A 276 -11.39 -11.36 -8.61
CA TYR A 276 -10.53 -11.73 -7.49
C TYR A 276 -9.74 -13.01 -7.80
N ARG A 277 -10.42 -14.03 -8.34
CA ARG A 277 -9.76 -15.27 -8.78
C ARG A 277 -8.76 -15.00 -9.91
N TYR A 278 -9.12 -14.15 -10.87
CA TYR A 278 -8.21 -13.69 -11.91
C TYR A 278 -6.99 -13.01 -11.33
N TYR A 279 -7.16 -12.07 -10.41
CA TYR A 279 -6.07 -11.39 -9.70
C TYR A 279 -5.09 -12.39 -9.05
N TYR A 280 -5.61 -13.34 -8.28
CA TYR A 280 -4.76 -14.34 -7.61
C TYR A 280 -4.13 -15.34 -8.58
N SER A 281 -4.76 -15.66 -9.71
CA SER A 281 -4.17 -16.51 -10.74
C SER A 281 -2.93 -15.86 -11.38
N GLN A 282 -2.98 -14.55 -11.61
CA GLN A 282 -1.84 -13.78 -12.12
C GLN A 282 -0.70 -13.72 -11.08
N LEU A 283 -1.02 -13.41 -9.82
CA LEU A 283 -0.03 -13.41 -8.75
C LEU A 283 0.58 -14.80 -8.53
N TYR A 284 -0.22 -15.86 -8.53
CA TYR A 284 0.26 -17.23 -8.45
C TYR A 284 1.26 -17.54 -9.58
N THR A 285 0.95 -17.12 -10.79
CA THR A 285 1.84 -17.31 -11.96
C THR A 285 3.16 -16.55 -11.79
N LYS A 286 3.10 -15.30 -11.31
CA LYS A 286 4.29 -14.47 -11.05
C LYS A 286 5.17 -15.06 -9.93
N LEU A 287 4.55 -15.48 -8.81
CA LEU A 287 5.27 -15.90 -7.59
C LEU A 287 5.71 -17.37 -7.59
N LYS A 288 5.03 -18.23 -8.34
CA LYS A 288 5.35 -19.66 -8.48
C LYS A 288 6.82 -19.91 -8.88
N LYS A 289 7.47 -18.97 -9.57
CA LYS A 289 8.84 -19.10 -10.07
C LYS A 289 9.94 -18.81 -9.04
N GLY A 290 9.62 -18.65 -7.76
CA GLY A 290 10.66 -18.44 -6.74
C GLY A 290 10.20 -17.79 -5.44
N ARG A 291 8.89 -17.52 -5.28
CA ARG A 291 8.33 -16.92 -4.07
C ARG A 291 7.00 -17.55 -3.65
N LEU A 292 6.82 -18.84 -3.94
CA LEU A 292 5.58 -19.56 -3.63
C LEU A 292 5.32 -19.64 -2.11
N GLU A 293 6.38 -19.54 -1.30
CA GLU A 293 6.30 -19.50 0.15
C GLU A 293 5.37 -18.41 0.71
N LEU A 294 5.12 -17.34 -0.05
CA LEU A 294 4.20 -16.27 0.34
C LEU A 294 2.73 -16.75 0.43
N PHE A 295 2.39 -17.80 -0.31
CA PHE A 295 1.07 -18.42 -0.30
C PHE A 295 0.98 -19.65 0.61
N LYS A 296 2.03 -19.99 1.33
CA LYS A 296 2.01 -21.05 2.33
C LYS A 296 1.46 -20.55 3.66
N THR A 297 0.70 -21.38 4.33
CA THR A 297 0.19 -21.10 5.69
C THR A 297 1.23 -21.48 6.77
N ARG A 298 2.19 -22.36 6.41
CA ARG A 298 3.30 -22.79 7.24
C ARG A 298 4.53 -23.03 6.35
N ARG A 299 5.74 -22.91 6.93
CA ARG A 299 6.99 -23.01 6.17
C ARG A 299 7.24 -24.36 5.50
N ASP A 300 6.79 -25.43 6.15
CA ASP A 300 6.94 -26.82 5.72
C ASP A 300 5.81 -27.33 4.83
N GLN A 301 4.86 -26.46 4.47
CA GLN A 301 3.77 -26.83 3.56
C GLN A 301 4.34 -27.23 2.18
N PRO A 302 3.97 -28.42 1.64
CA PRO A 302 4.37 -28.82 0.31
C PRO A 302 3.87 -27.87 -0.76
N ASP A 303 4.65 -27.61 -1.80
CA ASP A 303 4.25 -26.75 -2.93
C ASP A 303 2.98 -27.25 -3.65
N SER A 304 2.77 -28.57 -3.65
CA SER A 304 1.59 -29.21 -4.25
C SER A 304 0.27 -28.87 -3.54
N GLU A 305 0.33 -28.46 -2.27
CA GLU A 305 -0.86 -28.02 -1.52
C GLU A 305 -1.23 -26.55 -1.79
N VAL A 306 -0.33 -25.79 -2.43
CA VAL A 306 -0.58 -24.39 -2.78
C VAL A 306 -1.28 -24.34 -4.12
N THR A 307 -2.59 -24.29 -4.10
CA THR A 307 -3.46 -24.22 -5.28
C THR A 307 -4.14 -22.85 -5.36
N LEU A 308 -4.64 -22.49 -6.54
CA LEU A 308 -5.40 -21.25 -6.70
C LEU A 308 -6.65 -21.24 -5.80
N ASP A 309 -7.30 -22.38 -5.63
CA ASP A 309 -8.47 -22.50 -4.75
C ASP A 309 -8.08 -22.24 -3.29
N SER A 310 -7.01 -22.90 -2.81
CA SER A 310 -6.52 -22.67 -1.45
C SER A 310 -6.08 -21.21 -1.20
N ILE A 311 -5.51 -20.55 -2.20
CA ILE A 311 -5.14 -19.13 -2.13
C ILE A 311 -6.39 -18.25 -2.01
N CYS A 312 -7.39 -18.48 -2.88
CA CYS A 312 -8.62 -17.70 -2.85
C CYS A 312 -9.39 -17.87 -1.54
N ASP A 313 -9.49 -19.10 -1.04
CA ASP A 313 -10.19 -19.41 0.22
C ASP A 313 -9.53 -18.73 1.44
N GLN A 314 -8.20 -18.58 1.44
CA GLN A 314 -7.46 -17.97 2.56
C GLN A 314 -7.37 -16.44 2.47
N LEU A 315 -7.33 -15.89 1.26
CA LEU A 315 -6.98 -14.49 1.06
C LEU A 315 -8.16 -13.58 0.73
N ILE A 316 -9.32 -14.12 0.35
CA ILE A 316 -10.49 -13.33 0.02
C ILE A 316 -11.53 -13.43 1.14
N ILE A 317 -11.89 -12.30 1.73
CA ILE A 317 -13.05 -12.18 2.61
C ILE A 317 -14.25 -11.81 1.74
N TYR A 318 -15.32 -12.60 1.77
CA TYR A 318 -16.51 -12.31 0.99
C TYR A 318 -17.80 -12.79 1.66
N GLY A 319 -18.90 -12.10 1.40
CA GLY A 319 -20.21 -12.47 1.94
C GLY A 319 -21.17 -11.28 2.02
N SER A 320 -22.27 -11.53 2.71
CA SER A 320 -23.19 -10.51 3.21
C SER A 320 -22.50 -9.60 4.24
N PRO A 321 -23.03 -8.40 4.53
CA PRO A 321 -22.39 -7.48 5.48
C PRO A 321 -22.09 -8.08 6.86
N ASP A 322 -22.97 -8.92 7.39
CA ASP A 322 -22.76 -9.55 8.70
C ASP A 322 -21.60 -10.54 8.66
N LYS A 323 -21.60 -11.42 7.67
CA LYS A 323 -20.53 -12.38 7.48
C LYS A 323 -19.18 -11.72 7.27
N VAL A 324 -19.11 -10.67 6.45
CA VAL A 324 -17.85 -9.95 6.20
C VAL A 324 -17.37 -9.25 7.47
N ALA A 325 -18.27 -8.68 8.29
CA ALA A 325 -17.88 -8.09 9.56
C ALA A 325 -17.24 -9.13 10.50
N ASP A 326 -17.87 -10.31 10.63
CA ASP A 326 -17.34 -11.41 11.45
C ASP A 326 -15.98 -11.91 10.94
N GLU A 327 -15.82 -12.05 9.62
CA GLU A 327 -14.54 -12.48 9.04
C GLU A 327 -13.42 -11.43 9.20
N ILE A 328 -13.73 -10.14 9.15
CA ILE A 328 -12.75 -9.07 9.46
C ILE A 328 -12.32 -9.14 10.92
N LEU A 329 -13.24 -9.37 11.86
CA LEU A 329 -12.93 -9.54 13.28
C LEU A 329 -12.05 -10.76 13.52
N LYS A 330 -12.41 -11.92 12.96
CA LYS A 330 -11.58 -13.14 13.01
C LYS A 330 -10.18 -12.92 12.42
N PHE A 331 -10.08 -12.20 11.31
CA PHE A 331 -8.80 -11.84 10.72
C PHE A 331 -7.97 -10.97 11.67
N ARG A 332 -8.59 -9.94 12.28
CA ARG A 332 -7.92 -9.08 13.26
C ARG A 332 -7.46 -9.86 14.50
N ASP A 333 -8.27 -10.77 15.01
CA ASP A 333 -7.89 -11.63 16.15
C ASP A 333 -6.66 -12.49 15.81
N LYS A 334 -6.57 -12.95 14.56
CA LYS A 334 -5.47 -13.77 14.08
C LYS A 334 -4.17 -12.98 13.88
N VAL A 335 -4.24 -11.78 13.32
CA VAL A 335 -3.04 -10.98 12.97
C VAL A 335 -2.61 -10.02 14.08
N GLY A 336 -3.53 -9.61 14.94
CA GLY A 336 -3.35 -8.58 15.96
C GLY A 336 -4.01 -7.26 15.56
N ASP A 337 -3.96 -6.29 16.48
CA ASP A 337 -4.55 -4.97 16.27
C ASP A 337 -3.79 -4.17 15.21
N PHE A 338 -4.52 -3.51 14.33
CA PHE A 338 -4.01 -2.57 13.33
C PHE A 338 -5.00 -1.42 13.12
N GLY A 339 -4.50 -0.25 12.68
CA GLY A 339 -5.29 0.98 12.66
C GLY A 339 -6.12 1.19 11.40
N THR A 340 -5.63 0.73 10.24
CA THR A 340 -6.32 0.94 8.96
C THR A 340 -6.43 -0.37 8.18
N LEU A 341 -7.67 -0.73 7.84
CA LEU A 341 -7.98 -1.78 6.89
C LEU A 341 -7.99 -1.17 5.49
N LEU A 342 -7.05 -1.57 4.63
CA LEU A 342 -7.03 -1.13 3.24
C LEU A 342 -7.83 -2.12 2.38
N TYR A 343 -8.96 -1.68 1.86
CA TYR A 343 -9.70 -2.41 0.83
C TYR A 343 -8.86 -2.47 -0.45
N ALA A 344 -8.43 -3.67 -0.83
CA ALA A 344 -7.65 -3.86 -2.05
C ALA A 344 -8.57 -3.95 -3.27
N GLY A 345 -8.58 -2.88 -4.07
CA GLY A 345 -9.36 -2.79 -5.31
C GLY A 345 -9.02 -3.90 -6.29
N LYS A 346 -10.03 -4.32 -7.05
CA LYS A 346 -9.93 -5.30 -8.13
C LYS A 346 -10.61 -4.75 -9.37
N ASP A 347 -10.36 -5.39 -10.51
CA ASP A 347 -11.08 -5.09 -11.73
C ASP A 347 -12.61 -5.12 -11.49
N TRP A 348 -13.33 -4.19 -12.08
CA TRP A 348 -14.78 -4.20 -12.06
C TRP A 348 -15.31 -4.94 -13.29
N SER A 349 -15.44 -6.28 -13.18
CA SER A 349 -16.14 -7.08 -14.20
C SER A 349 -17.63 -6.74 -14.25
N ASP A 350 -18.18 -6.31 -13.11
CA ASP A 350 -19.48 -5.68 -12.97
C ASP A 350 -19.32 -4.40 -12.11
N PRO A 351 -19.31 -3.21 -12.74
CA PRO A 351 -19.10 -1.93 -12.04
C PRO A 351 -20.13 -1.65 -10.94
N GLU A 352 -21.39 -2.05 -11.14
CA GLU A 352 -22.44 -1.79 -10.14
C GLU A 352 -22.25 -2.66 -8.88
N LEU A 353 -21.88 -3.92 -9.06
CA LEU A 353 -21.51 -4.78 -7.93
C LEU A 353 -20.23 -4.32 -7.24
N GLY A 354 -19.22 -3.85 -7.99
CA GLY A 354 -18.00 -3.28 -7.43
C GLY A 354 -18.28 -2.06 -6.55
N LYS A 355 -19.05 -1.09 -7.05
CA LYS A 355 -19.47 0.11 -6.31
C LYS A 355 -20.34 -0.26 -5.10
N ARG A 356 -21.27 -1.19 -5.28
CA ARG A 356 -22.14 -1.68 -4.19
C ARG A 356 -21.32 -2.29 -3.07
N SER A 357 -20.31 -3.09 -3.41
CA SER A 357 -19.40 -3.70 -2.44
C SER A 357 -18.67 -2.66 -1.58
N MET A 358 -18.11 -1.62 -2.19
CA MET A 358 -17.46 -0.52 -1.46
C MET A 358 -18.45 0.22 -0.54
N THR A 359 -19.65 0.47 -1.03
CA THR A 359 -20.72 1.12 -0.25
C THR A 359 -21.13 0.28 0.96
N LEU A 360 -21.41 -1.01 0.75
CA LEU A 360 -21.77 -1.92 1.84
C LEU A 360 -20.64 -2.07 2.87
N LEU A 361 -19.38 -2.12 2.42
CA LEU A 361 -18.25 -2.17 3.31
C LEU A 361 -18.20 -0.93 4.22
N ALA A 362 -18.31 0.27 3.64
CA ALA A 362 -18.25 1.52 4.39
C ALA A 362 -19.46 1.73 5.33
N GLU A 363 -20.68 1.52 4.81
CA GLU A 363 -21.91 1.91 5.50
C GLU A 363 -22.51 0.83 6.41
N LYS A 364 -22.23 -0.44 6.13
CA LYS A 364 -22.84 -1.57 6.88
C LYS A 364 -21.81 -2.40 7.65
N VAL A 365 -20.66 -2.70 7.04
CA VAL A 365 -19.65 -3.59 7.64
C VAL A 365 -18.83 -2.83 8.69
N MET A 366 -18.20 -1.72 8.30
CA MET A 366 -17.29 -1.00 9.20
C MET A 366 -17.93 -0.49 10.49
N PRO A 367 -19.19 -0.01 10.50
CA PRO A 367 -19.86 0.33 11.75
C PRO A 367 -20.03 -0.87 12.70
N LYS A 368 -20.34 -2.07 12.17
CA LYS A 368 -20.46 -3.31 12.97
C LYS A 368 -19.11 -3.74 13.53
N VAL A 369 -18.07 -3.75 12.69
CA VAL A 369 -16.70 -4.05 13.12
C VAL A 369 -16.27 -3.11 14.24
N ASN A 370 -16.49 -1.80 14.07
CA ASN A 370 -16.11 -0.81 15.06
C ASN A 370 -16.94 -0.86 16.36
N ALA A 371 -18.21 -1.26 16.28
CA ALA A 371 -19.00 -1.51 17.48
C ALA A 371 -18.44 -2.69 18.28
N ALA A 372 -18.08 -3.79 17.62
CA ALA A 372 -17.48 -4.98 18.26
C ALA A 372 -16.08 -4.72 18.84
N ILE A 373 -15.27 -3.83 18.21
CA ILE A 373 -13.93 -3.48 18.72
C ILE A 373 -14.01 -2.67 20.03
N LYS A 374 -15.05 -1.87 20.19
CA LYS A 374 -15.26 -1.02 21.38
C LYS A 374 -15.91 -1.75 22.54
N ALA A 375 -16.58 -2.88 22.30
CA ALA A 375 -17.21 -3.72 23.30
C ALA A 375 -16.17 -4.57 24.04
#